data_59744a4087e6c34f0ab5c884bd305fbe
#
_entry.id   59744a4087e6c34f0ab5c884bd305fbe
#
_cell.length_a   1.000
_cell.length_b   1.000
_cell.length_c   1.000
_cell.angle_alpha   90.00
_cell.angle_beta   90.00
_cell.angle_gamma   90.00
#
_symmetry.space_group_name_H-M   'P 1'
#
loop_
_entity.id
_entity.type
_entity.pdbx_description
1 polymer ?
#
loop_
_entity_poly.entity_id
_entity_poly.type
_entity_poly.pdbx_seq_one_letter_code
_entity_poly.pdbx_strand_id
1 'polypeptide(L)'
;MPNPLIPELQGRRLTVDIALKQPQILRDKIAALADRDLLLPKLFHPFGAQVTSGGLLYSVAQAEAFFTSAVEKRSPGAEYRVVEGVDLEPKLALVEDWGGKFQVTDEQRGRNEISYLDQQTTQLANTITRKLDVAAMAAVAAAVTGENVVVPATNWEELVFVGPLDSLTPSADRPTAHFSMAQLASDLQELGVRHDLLVLNPEQAHQLRTAYAEGLDDMLKSAGLEMFANPRVPEGEAYVVEKGMVGVVGFEAPLTVDVWDDRSTRSTWVQAYAVPAFAVDRPHAAKKIVLPA
;
A
#
# COMPACT_ATOMS: atom_id res chain seq x y z
N MET A 1 55.61 -10.31 -0.06
CA MET A 1 54.42 -10.90 -0.69
C MET A 1 53.41 -11.14 0.41
N PRO A 2 52.15 -10.76 0.26
CA PRO A 2 51.15 -11.08 1.26
C PRO A 2 51.03 -12.59 1.43
N ASN A 3 50.85 -13.04 2.65
CA ASN A 3 50.73 -14.46 2.97
C ASN A 3 49.37 -14.96 2.46
N PRO A 4 49.29 -15.89 1.49
CA PRO A 4 48.04 -16.34 0.91
C PRO A 4 47.10 -17.07 1.92
N LEU A 5 47.61 -17.41 3.10
CA LEU A 5 46.86 -18.05 4.17
C LEU A 5 46.22 -17.05 5.15
N ILE A 6 46.60 -15.78 5.06
CA ILE A 6 46.04 -14.71 5.92
C ILE A 6 45.15 -13.81 5.04
N PRO A 7 43.84 -13.77 5.23
CA PRO A 7 42.99 -12.87 4.49
C PRO A 7 43.33 -11.43 4.85
N GLU A 8 43.82 -10.66 3.87
CA GLU A 8 43.98 -9.23 4.04
C GLU A 8 42.64 -8.53 3.93
N LEU A 9 42.30 -7.74 4.94
CA LEU A 9 41.18 -6.81 4.89
C LEU A 9 41.47 -5.70 3.86
N GLN A 10 41.11 -5.92 2.61
CA GLN A 10 41.25 -4.93 1.55
C GLN A 10 40.15 -3.88 1.70
N GLY A 11 40.42 -2.85 2.50
CA GLY A 11 39.63 -1.63 2.54
C GLY A 11 38.21 -1.80 3.05
N ARG A 12 37.37 -0.79 2.81
CA ARG A 12 35.91 -0.71 3.19
C ARG A 12 35.01 -1.55 2.26
N ARG A 13 35.43 -2.70 1.80
CA ARG A 13 34.55 -3.56 0.96
C ARG A 13 33.76 -4.49 1.85
N LEU A 14 32.46 -4.50 1.63
CA LEU A 14 31.56 -5.48 2.24
C LEU A 14 31.93 -6.86 1.71
N THR A 15 32.25 -7.81 2.59
CA THR A 15 32.44 -9.21 2.25
C THR A 15 31.22 -10.02 2.64
N VAL A 16 31.01 -11.18 1.98
CA VAL A 16 29.91 -12.10 2.32
C VAL A 16 29.93 -12.47 3.80
N ASP A 17 31.12 -12.73 4.35
CA ASP A 17 31.31 -13.08 5.76
C ASP A 17 30.84 -11.96 6.72
N ILE A 18 31.16 -10.71 6.41
CA ILE A 18 30.72 -9.55 7.21
C ILE A 18 29.20 -9.36 7.10
N ALA A 19 28.64 -9.47 5.90
CA ALA A 19 27.20 -9.34 5.68
C ALA A 19 26.41 -10.41 6.45
N LEU A 20 26.87 -11.67 6.44
CA LEU A 20 26.23 -12.76 7.15
C LEU A 20 26.37 -12.65 8.68
N LYS A 21 27.48 -12.08 9.17
CA LYS A 21 27.68 -11.84 10.61
C LYS A 21 26.90 -10.63 11.14
N GLN A 22 26.42 -9.76 10.26
CA GLN A 22 25.65 -8.57 10.61
C GLN A 22 24.31 -8.56 9.86
N PRO A 23 23.30 -9.32 10.33
CA PRO A 23 21.98 -9.43 9.68
C PRO A 23 21.29 -8.09 9.46
N GLN A 24 21.62 -7.07 10.27
CA GLN A 24 21.06 -5.73 10.12
C GLN A 24 21.41 -5.08 8.78
N ILE A 25 22.61 -5.36 8.22
CA ILE A 25 23.01 -4.85 6.90
C ILE A 25 22.07 -5.41 5.82
N LEU A 26 21.76 -6.70 5.91
CA LEU A 26 20.83 -7.36 4.97
C LEU A 26 19.40 -6.84 5.17
N ARG A 27 18.96 -6.69 6.42
CA ARG A 27 17.64 -6.11 6.73
C ARG A 27 17.50 -4.70 6.16
N ASP A 28 18.48 -3.82 6.40
CA ASP A 28 18.42 -2.43 5.94
C ASP A 28 18.47 -2.36 4.41
N LYS A 29 19.18 -3.26 3.75
CA LYS A 29 19.18 -3.40 2.30
C LYS A 29 17.83 -3.87 1.76
N ILE A 30 17.22 -4.88 2.37
CA ILE A 30 15.88 -5.36 2.01
C ILE A 30 14.85 -4.25 2.20
N ALA A 31 14.88 -3.55 3.34
CA ALA A 31 14.00 -2.44 3.61
C ALA A 31 14.14 -1.30 2.58
N ALA A 32 15.37 -0.91 2.24
CA ALA A 32 15.64 0.13 1.25
C ALA A 32 15.19 -0.26 -0.18
N LEU A 33 15.26 -1.53 -0.53
CA LEU A 33 14.75 -2.04 -1.81
C LEU A 33 13.21 -2.08 -1.83
N ALA A 34 12.60 -2.46 -0.70
CA ALA A 34 11.16 -2.52 -0.55
C ALA A 34 10.51 -1.14 -0.60
N ASP A 35 11.14 -0.12 -0.01
CA ASP A 35 10.56 1.23 0.17
C ASP A 35 10.28 1.99 -1.15
N ARG A 36 10.95 1.62 -2.24
CA ARG A 36 10.87 2.36 -3.52
C ARG A 36 9.48 2.30 -4.17
N ASP A 37 8.86 1.12 -4.16
CA ASP A 37 7.63 0.84 -4.91
C ASP A 37 6.49 0.33 -4.01
N LEU A 38 6.63 0.47 -2.70
CA LEU A 38 5.67 -0.05 -1.73
C LEU A 38 4.37 0.76 -1.78
N LEU A 39 3.27 0.05 -2.04
CA LEU A 39 1.91 0.60 -2.03
C LEU A 39 1.41 0.84 -0.60
N LEU A 40 1.88 0.04 0.34
CA LEU A 40 1.42 0.00 1.72
C LEU A 40 1.39 1.38 2.41
N PRO A 41 2.45 2.22 2.40
CA PRO A 41 2.41 3.54 3.05
C PRO A 41 1.53 4.56 2.33
N LYS A 42 1.08 4.24 1.11
CA LYS A 42 0.14 5.09 0.35
C LYS A 42 -1.30 4.89 0.81
N LEU A 43 -1.63 3.70 1.33
CA LEU A 43 -2.97 3.33 1.75
C LEU A 43 -3.12 3.27 3.28
N PHE A 44 -2.09 2.80 3.98
CA PHE A 44 -2.13 2.53 5.42
C PHE A 44 -1.16 3.40 6.20
N HIS A 45 -1.56 3.79 7.38
CA HIS A 45 -0.65 4.37 8.37
C HIS A 45 -0.23 3.32 9.42
N PRO A 46 0.93 3.48 10.05
CA PRO A 46 1.40 2.52 11.05
C PRO A 46 0.56 2.61 12.33
N PHE A 47 0.27 1.47 12.93
CA PHE A 47 -0.46 1.37 14.21
C PHE A 47 0.28 2.03 15.39
N GLY A 48 1.61 2.23 15.26
CA GLY A 48 2.44 2.90 16.27
C GLY A 48 2.81 2.03 17.48
N ALA A 49 2.27 0.80 17.59
CA ALA A 49 2.63 -0.19 18.60
C ALA A 49 2.79 -1.56 17.96
N GLN A 50 3.45 -2.48 18.64
CA GLN A 50 3.55 -3.87 18.21
C GLN A 50 2.21 -4.57 18.41
N VAL A 51 1.74 -5.31 17.40
CA VAL A 51 0.56 -6.16 17.50
C VAL A 51 0.91 -7.36 18.41
N THR A 52 0.01 -7.70 19.31
CA THR A 52 0.14 -8.85 20.21
C THR A 52 -1.06 -9.76 20.07
N SER A 53 -0.90 -11.03 20.41
CA SER A 53 -2.02 -12.01 20.42
C SER A 53 -2.61 -12.35 19.05
N GLY A 54 -1.81 -12.23 17.97
CA GLY A 54 -2.16 -12.74 16.65
C GLY A 54 -3.17 -11.91 15.87
N GLY A 55 -3.48 -10.67 16.29
CA GLY A 55 -4.39 -9.81 15.52
C GLY A 55 -4.52 -8.40 16.05
N LEU A 56 -5.12 -7.54 15.23
CA LEU A 56 -5.45 -6.15 15.52
C LEU A 56 -6.96 -5.99 15.61
N LEU A 57 -7.45 -5.57 16.77
CA LEU A 57 -8.86 -5.23 16.96
C LEU A 57 -9.10 -3.80 16.49
N TYR A 58 -10.09 -3.58 15.63
CA TYR A 58 -10.42 -2.27 15.08
C TYR A 58 -11.92 -2.12 14.89
N SER A 59 -12.41 -0.89 14.80
CA SER A 59 -13.78 -0.58 14.43
C SER A 59 -13.79 0.14 13.09
N VAL A 60 -14.74 -0.20 12.23
CA VAL A 60 -14.88 0.46 10.93
C VAL A 60 -15.64 1.76 11.13
N ALA A 61 -15.03 2.88 10.76
CA ALA A 61 -15.67 4.17 10.80
C ALA A 61 -16.80 4.22 9.75
N GLN A 62 -18.03 4.43 10.23
CA GLN A 62 -19.24 4.60 9.42
C GLN A 62 -19.77 6.01 9.65
N ALA A 63 -20.53 6.55 8.68
CA ALA A 63 -21.12 7.89 8.80
C ALA A 63 -21.93 8.05 10.09
N GLU A 64 -22.63 7.01 10.48
CA GLU A 64 -23.45 6.96 11.71
C GLU A 64 -22.61 7.08 13.00
N ALA A 65 -21.34 6.72 12.96
CA ALA A 65 -20.42 6.82 14.11
C ALA A 65 -19.91 8.24 14.37
N PHE A 66 -20.04 9.13 13.40
CA PHE A 66 -19.58 10.51 13.53
C PHE A 66 -20.67 11.46 14.04
N PHE A 67 -21.92 11.01 14.04
CA PHE A 67 -23.06 11.84 14.42
C PHE A 67 -23.86 11.15 15.52
N THR A 68 -24.25 11.92 16.53
CA THR A 68 -25.21 11.48 17.54
C THR A 68 -26.64 11.67 17.03
N SER A 69 -27.63 11.24 17.78
CA SER A 69 -29.03 11.60 17.54
C SER A 69 -29.20 13.13 17.50
N ALA A 70 -30.25 13.60 16.83
CA ALA A 70 -30.45 15.03 16.56
C ALA A 70 -30.34 15.91 17.81
N VAL A 71 -29.59 17.00 17.70
CA VAL A 71 -29.45 18.04 18.72
C VAL A 71 -30.55 19.06 18.52
N GLU A 72 -31.28 19.43 19.58
CA GLU A 72 -32.37 20.37 19.52
C GLU A 72 -32.03 21.71 20.18
N LYS A 73 -32.61 22.80 19.68
CA LYS A 73 -32.46 24.11 20.29
C LYS A 73 -33.23 24.16 21.61
N ARG A 74 -32.52 24.40 22.70
CA ARG A 74 -33.11 24.53 24.02
C ARG A 74 -33.73 25.92 24.25
N SER A 75 -34.91 25.95 24.86
CA SER A 75 -35.48 27.21 25.43
C SER A 75 -34.80 27.57 26.76
N PRO A 76 -34.70 28.85 27.11
CA PRO A 76 -34.16 29.27 28.40
C PRO A 76 -34.93 28.60 29.57
N GLY A 77 -34.17 27.95 30.48
CA GLY A 77 -34.72 27.23 31.63
C GLY A 77 -35.14 25.79 31.38
N ALA A 78 -35.16 25.29 30.11
CA ALA A 78 -35.44 23.89 29.82
C ALA A 78 -34.18 23.02 29.97
N GLU A 79 -34.33 21.72 30.06
CA GLU A 79 -33.25 20.75 30.08
C GLU A 79 -32.78 20.44 28.66
N TYR A 80 -31.48 20.06 28.49
CA TYR A 80 -30.95 19.56 27.20
C TYR A 80 -31.43 18.12 26.97
N ARG A 81 -31.76 17.81 25.73
CA ARG A 81 -32.10 16.44 25.33
C ARG A 81 -30.87 15.55 25.47
N VAL A 82 -31.06 14.35 26.02
CA VAL A 82 -30.07 13.30 26.00
C VAL A 82 -29.88 12.83 24.57
N VAL A 83 -28.66 12.84 24.08
CA VAL A 83 -28.29 12.34 22.75
C VAL A 83 -27.52 11.03 22.90
N GLU A 84 -27.80 10.09 22.02
CA GLU A 84 -27.17 8.79 21.99
C GLU A 84 -26.28 8.65 20.75
N GLY A 85 -25.08 8.11 20.89
CA GLY A 85 -24.20 7.71 19.81
C GLY A 85 -24.36 6.23 19.49
N VAL A 86 -23.81 5.81 18.37
CA VAL A 86 -23.79 4.41 17.93
C VAL A 86 -22.47 3.78 18.33
N ASP A 87 -22.52 2.66 19.04
CA ASP A 87 -21.35 1.83 19.32
C ASP A 87 -21.05 0.94 18.10
N LEU A 88 -19.84 1.07 17.58
CA LEU A 88 -19.39 0.28 16.45
C LEU A 88 -18.97 -1.13 16.87
N GLU A 89 -19.39 -2.12 16.10
CA GLU A 89 -18.92 -3.48 16.29
C GLU A 89 -17.43 -3.61 16.01
N PRO A 90 -16.63 -4.16 16.96
CA PRO A 90 -15.23 -4.39 16.73
C PRO A 90 -15.01 -5.52 15.72
N LYS A 91 -14.06 -5.32 14.80
CA LYS A 91 -13.58 -6.32 13.85
C LYS A 91 -12.17 -6.74 14.22
N LEU A 92 -11.78 -7.94 13.82
CA LEU A 92 -10.43 -8.47 14.05
C LEU A 92 -9.72 -8.65 12.71
N ALA A 93 -8.59 -7.97 12.54
CA ALA A 93 -7.64 -8.23 11.47
C ALA A 93 -6.59 -9.22 12.00
N LEU A 94 -6.54 -10.41 11.41
CA LEU A 94 -5.55 -11.42 11.77
C LEU A 94 -4.19 -11.06 11.16
N VAL A 95 -3.12 -11.45 11.84
CA VAL A 95 -1.77 -11.35 11.29
C VAL A 95 -1.54 -12.44 10.26
N GLU A 96 -0.74 -12.11 9.23
CA GLU A 96 -0.30 -13.04 8.20
C GLU A 96 1.23 -13.07 8.17
N ASP A 97 1.83 -14.26 8.21
CA ASP A 97 3.29 -14.42 8.17
C ASP A 97 3.78 -14.57 6.72
N TRP A 98 4.50 -13.57 6.24
CA TRP A 98 5.07 -13.52 4.91
C TRP A 98 6.60 -13.51 4.97
N GLY A 99 7.23 -14.59 4.52
CA GLY A 99 8.67 -14.69 4.55
C GLY A 99 9.24 -15.68 3.55
N GLY A 100 10.57 -15.72 3.50
CA GLY A 100 11.31 -16.65 2.69
C GLY A 100 12.74 -16.79 3.17
N LYS A 101 13.43 -17.83 2.72
CA LYS A 101 14.82 -18.08 3.06
C LYS A 101 15.62 -18.55 1.86
N PHE A 102 16.90 -18.24 1.86
CA PHE A 102 17.87 -18.76 0.91
C PHE A 102 19.14 -19.24 1.62
N GLN A 103 19.91 -20.02 0.93
CA GLN A 103 21.11 -20.68 1.46
C GLN A 103 22.37 -20.12 0.78
N VAL A 104 23.41 -19.90 1.58
CA VAL A 104 24.75 -19.56 1.11
C VAL A 104 25.69 -20.67 1.56
N THR A 105 26.34 -21.35 0.63
CA THR A 105 27.28 -22.44 0.95
C THR A 105 28.63 -21.92 1.45
N ASP A 106 29.35 -22.76 2.22
CA ASP A 106 30.66 -22.41 2.72
C ASP A 106 31.65 -22.13 1.56
N GLU A 107 31.47 -22.79 0.41
CA GLU A 107 32.25 -22.56 -0.79
C GLU A 107 32.01 -21.17 -1.40
N GLN A 108 30.75 -20.75 -1.50
CA GLN A 108 30.38 -19.40 -1.98
C GLN A 108 30.87 -18.32 -1.02
N ARG A 109 30.77 -18.56 0.28
CA ARG A 109 31.33 -17.70 1.32
C ARG A 109 32.83 -17.59 1.23
N GLY A 110 33.54 -18.72 1.07
CA GLY A 110 34.99 -18.76 0.93
C GLY A 110 35.49 -18.08 -0.36
N ARG A 111 34.74 -18.17 -1.45
CA ARG A 111 35.03 -17.47 -2.72
C ARG A 111 34.62 -16.00 -2.72
N ASN A 112 33.94 -15.56 -1.66
CA ASN A 112 33.40 -14.19 -1.51
C ASN A 112 32.49 -13.79 -2.66
N GLU A 113 31.53 -14.66 -3.02
CA GLU A 113 30.55 -14.44 -4.09
C GLU A 113 29.46 -13.42 -3.67
N ILE A 114 29.84 -12.14 -3.55
CA ILE A 114 28.94 -11.05 -3.14
C ILE A 114 27.79 -10.89 -4.12
N SER A 115 28.02 -11.09 -5.42
CA SER A 115 26.99 -10.97 -6.45
C SER A 115 25.84 -11.96 -6.23
N TYR A 116 26.14 -13.18 -5.79
CA TYR A 116 25.11 -14.16 -5.44
C TYR A 116 24.28 -13.70 -4.24
N LEU A 117 24.93 -13.29 -3.16
CA LEU A 117 24.23 -12.79 -1.96
C LEU A 117 23.35 -11.58 -2.29
N ASP A 118 23.84 -10.63 -3.09
CA ASP A 118 23.12 -9.45 -3.53
C ASP A 118 21.91 -9.80 -4.39
N GLN A 119 22.07 -10.74 -5.30
CA GLN A 119 20.98 -11.21 -6.16
C GLN A 119 19.88 -11.91 -5.35
N GLN A 120 20.23 -12.84 -4.47
CA GLN A 120 19.27 -13.56 -3.62
C GLN A 120 18.54 -12.60 -2.67
N THR A 121 19.27 -11.68 -2.06
CA THR A 121 18.69 -10.64 -1.19
C THR A 121 17.69 -9.76 -1.95
N THR A 122 18.04 -9.33 -3.17
CA THR A 122 17.15 -8.51 -4.00
C THR A 122 15.91 -9.28 -4.43
N GLN A 123 16.05 -10.55 -4.85
CA GLN A 123 14.91 -11.39 -5.22
C GLN A 123 13.98 -11.63 -4.04
N LEU A 124 14.52 -11.89 -2.85
CA LEU A 124 13.73 -12.08 -1.64
C LEU A 124 12.99 -10.80 -1.25
N ALA A 125 13.67 -9.64 -1.28
CA ALA A 125 13.07 -8.34 -1.01
C ALA A 125 11.88 -8.06 -1.95
N ASN A 126 12.08 -8.22 -3.25
CA ASN A 126 11.02 -8.01 -4.26
C ASN A 126 9.84 -8.94 -4.06
N THR A 127 10.10 -10.20 -3.65
CA THR A 127 9.03 -11.17 -3.41
C THR A 127 8.21 -10.82 -2.17
N ILE A 128 8.87 -10.44 -1.07
CA ILE A 128 8.18 -10.01 0.17
C ILE A 128 7.35 -8.75 -0.10
N THR A 129 7.94 -7.73 -0.72
CA THR A 129 7.24 -6.48 -1.09
C THR A 129 6.00 -6.77 -1.94
N ARG A 130 6.17 -7.61 -2.95
CA ARG A 130 5.05 -8.03 -3.80
C ARG A 130 3.91 -8.66 -3.01
N LYS A 131 4.22 -9.52 -2.05
CA LYS A 131 3.21 -10.21 -1.24
C LYS A 131 2.51 -9.26 -0.28
N LEU A 132 3.25 -8.36 0.35
CA LEU A 132 2.70 -7.33 1.22
C LEU A 132 1.73 -6.40 0.46
N ASP A 133 2.11 -5.94 -0.73
CA ASP A 133 1.26 -5.08 -1.55
C ASP A 133 -0.01 -5.81 -2.03
N VAL A 134 0.10 -7.08 -2.40
CA VAL A 134 -1.07 -7.89 -2.80
C VAL A 134 -2.03 -8.08 -1.61
N ALA A 135 -1.52 -8.38 -0.42
CA ALA A 135 -2.34 -8.53 0.78
C ALA A 135 -3.01 -7.19 1.17
N ALA A 136 -2.26 -6.08 1.12
CA ALA A 136 -2.77 -4.73 1.37
C ALA A 136 -3.91 -4.37 0.40
N MET A 137 -3.72 -4.57 -0.91
CA MET A 137 -4.76 -4.32 -1.92
C MET A 137 -5.98 -5.21 -1.75
N ALA A 138 -5.79 -6.49 -1.41
CA ALA A 138 -6.89 -7.40 -1.16
C ALA A 138 -7.75 -6.93 0.04
N ALA A 139 -7.10 -6.46 1.12
CA ALA A 139 -7.81 -5.92 2.28
C ALA A 139 -8.61 -4.65 1.92
N VAL A 140 -8.04 -3.73 1.14
CA VAL A 140 -8.72 -2.52 0.66
C VAL A 140 -9.87 -2.87 -0.28
N ALA A 141 -9.64 -3.75 -1.26
CA ALA A 141 -10.67 -4.16 -2.23
C ALA A 141 -11.87 -4.83 -1.55
N ALA A 142 -11.63 -5.61 -0.49
CA ALA A 142 -12.70 -6.24 0.29
C ALA A 142 -13.50 -5.25 1.14
N ALA A 143 -12.89 -4.17 1.61
CA ALA A 143 -13.51 -3.17 2.47
C ALA A 143 -14.21 -2.05 1.70
N VAL A 144 -13.69 -1.66 0.53
CA VAL A 144 -14.23 -0.57 -0.31
C VAL A 144 -15.33 -1.11 -1.20
N THR A 145 -16.56 -1.09 -0.70
CA THR A 145 -17.76 -1.62 -1.36
C THR A 145 -18.94 -0.64 -1.27
N GLY A 146 -20.05 -0.93 -1.96
CA GLY A 146 -21.29 -0.16 -1.87
C GLY A 146 -21.11 1.29 -2.32
N GLU A 147 -21.40 2.24 -1.45
CA GLU A 147 -21.35 3.68 -1.71
C GLU A 147 -19.95 4.23 -2.00
N ASN A 148 -18.91 3.42 -1.74
CA ASN A 148 -17.54 3.78 -2.04
C ASN A 148 -17.10 3.32 -3.44
N VAL A 149 -18.03 2.82 -4.27
CA VAL A 149 -17.75 2.37 -5.64
C VAL A 149 -18.41 3.31 -6.63
N VAL A 150 -17.61 3.83 -7.57
CA VAL A 150 -18.05 4.66 -8.69
C VAL A 150 -17.91 3.82 -9.96
N VAL A 151 -18.98 3.67 -10.71
CA VAL A 151 -18.97 2.96 -12.00
C VAL A 151 -19.26 3.96 -13.11
N PRO A 152 -18.23 4.43 -13.83
CA PRO A 152 -18.41 5.32 -14.99
C PRO A 152 -19.06 4.58 -16.17
N ALA A 153 -19.66 5.35 -17.08
CA ALA A 153 -20.28 4.80 -18.28
C ALA A 153 -19.28 4.46 -19.38
N THR A 154 -18.10 5.10 -19.37
CA THR A 154 -17.05 4.99 -20.42
C THR A 154 -15.75 4.45 -19.87
N ASN A 155 -15.06 3.66 -20.69
CA ASN A 155 -13.70 3.20 -20.43
C ASN A 155 -12.71 4.35 -20.79
N TRP A 156 -11.54 4.36 -20.13
CA TRP A 156 -10.48 5.34 -20.41
C TRP A 156 -9.67 5.03 -21.68
N GLU A 157 -9.87 3.87 -22.28
CA GLU A 157 -9.23 3.49 -23.54
C GLU A 157 -9.82 4.21 -24.76
N GLU A 158 -11.14 4.48 -24.74
CA GLU A 158 -11.89 5.04 -25.88
C GLU A 158 -12.08 6.57 -25.83
N LEU A 159 -11.24 7.28 -25.07
CA LEU A 159 -11.37 8.74 -24.92
C LEU A 159 -10.97 9.48 -26.19
N VAL A 160 -11.87 10.31 -26.71
CA VAL A 160 -11.64 11.18 -27.87
C VAL A 160 -11.81 12.63 -27.47
N PHE A 161 -10.70 13.41 -27.50
CA PHE A 161 -10.71 14.83 -27.15
C PHE A 161 -10.61 15.76 -28.35
N VAL A 162 -10.18 15.24 -29.49
CA VAL A 162 -10.00 16.01 -30.76
C VAL A 162 -10.66 15.26 -31.88
N GLY A 163 -11.57 15.94 -32.60
CA GLY A 163 -12.30 15.34 -33.70
C GLY A 163 -13.61 16.08 -34.02
N PRO A 164 -14.46 15.49 -34.86
CA PRO A 164 -15.83 16.00 -35.08
C PRO A 164 -16.63 16.01 -33.76
N LEU A 165 -17.54 16.97 -33.63
CA LEU A 165 -18.33 17.15 -32.38
C LEU A 165 -19.09 15.88 -31.97
N ASP A 166 -19.56 15.12 -32.94
CA ASP A 166 -20.35 13.89 -32.71
C ASP A 166 -19.49 12.71 -32.19
N SER A 167 -18.15 12.78 -32.33
CA SER A 167 -17.23 11.75 -31.88
C SER A 167 -16.47 12.11 -30.60
N LEU A 168 -16.67 13.32 -30.07
CA LEU A 168 -16.00 13.77 -28.84
C LEU A 168 -16.61 13.11 -27.61
N THR A 169 -15.74 12.63 -26.72
CA THR A 169 -16.20 12.15 -25.39
C THR A 169 -16.86 13.30 -24.61
N PRO A 170 -18.12 13.14 -24.18
CA PRO A 170 -18.81 14.14 -23.36
C PRO A 170 -18.02 14.47 -22.09
N SER A 171 -18.17 15.69 -21.60
CA SER A 171 -17.44 16.10 -20.38
C SER A 171 -17.81 15.29 -19.13
N ALA A 172 -19.02 14.76 -19.09
CA ALA A 172 -19.50 13.90 -17.98
C ALA A 172 -18.82 12.52 -17.96
N ASP A 173 -18.34 12.06 -19.11
CA ASP A 173 -17.73 10.74 -19.28
C ASP A 173 -16.19 10.79 -19.28
N ARG A 174 -15.62 11.95 -18.94
CA ARG A 174 -14.17 12.13 -18.86
C ARG A 174 -13.65 11.74 -17.48
N PRO A 175 -12.39 11.27 -17.37
CA PRO A 175 -11.77 10.92 -16.08
C PRO A 175 -11.85 12.01 -15.01
N THR A 176 -11.77 13.29 -15.41
CA THR A 176 -11.97 14.43 -14.49
C THR A 176 -13.33 14.43 -13.82
N ALA A 177 -14.38 14.06 -14.55
CA ALA A 177 -15.72 13.93 -13.99
C ALA A 177 -15.79 12.75 -13.02
N HIS A 178 -15.16 11.62 -13.34
CA HIS A 178 -15.12 10.44 -12.46
C HIS A 178 -14.40 10.75 -11.13
N PHE A 179 -13.28 11.48 -11.17
CA PHE A 179 -12.58 11.93 -9.94
C PHE A 179 -13.43 12.92 -9.14
N SER A 180 -14.11 13.83 -9.82
CA SER A 180 -15.04 14.77 -9.19
C SER A 180 -16.23 14.04 -8.57
N MET A 181 -16.77 12.99 -9.21
CA MET A 181 -17.85 12.16 -8.64
C MET A 181 -17.38 11.41 -7.40
N ALA A 182 -16.15 10.90 -7.40
CA ALA A 182 -15.55 10.25 -6.22
C ALA A 182 -15.43 11.22 -5.04
N GLN A 183 -14.95 12.45 -5.27
CA GLN A 183 -14.88 13.48 -4.24
C GLN A 183 -16.27 13.91 -3.77
N LEU A 184 -17.22 14.12 -4.69
CA LEU A 184 -18.60 14.46 -4.37
C LEU A 184 -19.25 13.40 -3.45
N ALA A 185 -19.03 12.11 -3.76
CA ALA A 185 -19.55 11.02 -2.93
C ALA A 185 -18.99 11.06 -1.49
N SER A 186 -17.74 11.49 -1.32
CA SER A 186 -17.13 11.68 0.00
C SER A 186 -17.62 12.93 0.71
N ASP A 187 -17.81 14.03 -0.03
CA ASP A 187 -18.32 15.29 0.53
C ASP A 187 -19.76 15.13 1.02
N LEU A 188 -20.60 14.35 0.29
CA LEU A 188 -21.97 14.05 0.70
C LEU A 188 -22.08 13.17 1.95
N GLN A 189 -21.02 12.41 2.27
CA GLN A 189 -20.95 11.63 3.51
C GLN A 189 -20.58 12.52 4.73
N GLU A 190 -20.18 13.78 4.52
CA GLU A 190 -19.81 14.75 5.57
C GLU A 190 -18.74 14.27 6.53
N LEU A 191 -17.87 13.33 6.10
CA LEU A 191 -16.80 12.75 6.93
C LEU A 191 -15.47 13.50 6.85
N GLY A 192 -15.43 14.60 6.07
CA GLY A 192 -14.27 15.48 5.95
C GLY A 192 -13.09 14.88 5.17
N VAL A 193 -13.33 13.85 4.37
CA VAL A 193 -12.33 13.18 3.54
C VAL A 193 -11.97 14.04 2.34
N ARG A 194 -10.66 14.22 2.09
CA ARG A 194 -10.13 14.84 0.88
C ARG A 194 -9.17 13.90 0.19
N HIS A 195 -9.53 13.51 -1.01
CA HIS A 195 -8.68 12.68 -1.82
C HIS A 195 -7.52 13.47 -2.41
N ASP A 196 -6.31 12.95 -2.27
CA ASP A 196 -5.06 13.55 -2.75
C ASP A 196 -4.22 12.59 -3.60
N LEU A 197 -4.57 11.29 -3.62
CA LEU A 197 -3.83 10.27 -4.34
C LEU A 197 -4.75 9.43 -5.24
N LEU A 198 -4.33 9.25 -6.50
CA LEU A 198 -4.91 8.35 -7.47
C LEU A 198 -4.02 7.11 -7.61
N VAL A 199 -4.48 5.97 -7.14
CA VAL A 199 -3.80 4.67 -7.23
C VAL A 199 -4.46 3.86 -8.33
N LEU A 200 -3.69 3.41 -9.32
CA LEU A 200 -4.24 2.72 -10.50
C LEU A 200 -3.25 1.69 -11.08
N ASN A 201 -3.77 0.80 -11.91
CA ASN A 201 -2.94 -0.13 -12.66
C ASN A 201 -2.12 0.62 -13.72
N PRO A 202 -0.89 0.18 -14.04
CA PRO A 202 -0.06 0.79 -15.09
C PRO A 202 -0.74 0.92 -16.46
N GLU A 203 -1.68 0.04 -16.77
CA GLU A 203 -2.45 0.10 -18.02
C GLU A 203 -3.37 1.31 -18.04
N GLN A 204 -4.16 1.55 -16.99
CA GLN A 204 -4.98 2.74 -16.86
C GLN A 204 -4.14 4.02 -16.79
N ALA A 205 -2.93 3.96 -16.21
CA ALA A 205 -1.99 5.06 -16.26
C ALA A 205 -1.51 5.36 -17.68
N HIS A 206 -1.28 4.32 -18.49
CA HIS A 206 -0.93 4.47 -19.90
C HIS A 206 -2.09 5.08 -20.70
N GLN A 207 -3.32 4.60 -20.50
CA GLN A 207 -4.53 5.12 -21.14
C GLN A 207 -4.72 6.62 -20.86
N LEU A 208 -4.60 7.04 -19.59
CA LEU A 208 -4.67 8.45 -19.19
C LEU A 208 -3.57 9.29 -19.85
N ARG A 209 -2.33 8.81 -19.89
CA ARG A 209 -1.22 9.51 -20.53
C ARG A 209 -1.43 9.64 -22.02
N THR A 210 -1.98 8.61 -22.67
CA THR A 210 -2.29 8.63 -24.10
C THR A 210 -3.41 9.63 -24.42
N ALA A 211 -4.48 9.63 -23.59
CA ALA A 211 -5.62 10.51 -23.80
C ALA A 211 -5.29 11.99 -23.56
N TYR A 212 -4.58 12.31 -22.49
CA TYR A 212 -4.30 13.69 -22.07
C TYR A 212 -2.96 14.23 -22.58
N ALA A 213 -2.04 13.34 -23.01
CA ALA A 213 -0.69 13.70 -23.44
C ALA A 213 0.00 14.69 -22.46
N GLU A 214 0.41 15.87 -22.96
CA GLU A 214 1.08 16.89 -22.15
C GLU A 214 0.15 17.56 -21.11
N GLY A 215 -1.17 17.46 -21.26
CA GLY A 215 -2.17 18.02 -20.36
C GLY A 215 -2.47 17.18 -19.12
N LEU A 216 -1.86 16.00 -18.96
CA LEU A 216 -2.16 15.11 -17.84
C LEU A 216 -1.84 15.74 -16.49
N ASP A 217 -0.68 16.39 -16.35
CA ASP A 217 -0.28 17.01 -15.09
C ASP A 217 -1.22 18.16 -14.68
N ASP A 218 -1.70 18.93 -15.62
CA ASP A 218 -2.66 20.01 -15.37
C ASP A 218 -4.03 19.46 -14.98
N MET A 219 -4.45 18.36 -15.59
CA MET A 219 -5.66 17.65 -15.25
C MET A 219 -5.58 17.11 -13.79
N LEU A 220 -4.52 16.42 -13.43
CA LEU A 220 -4.31 15.88 -12.09
C LEU A 220 -4.24 17.00 -11.03
N LYS A 221 -3.52 18.09 -11.31
CA LYS A 221 -3.46 19.27 -10.44
C LYS A 221 -4.83 19.92 -10.25
N SER A 222 -5.65 19.99 -11.29
CA SER A 222 -7.01 20.56 -11.20
C SER A 222 -7.92 19.68 -10.31
N ALA A 223 -7.69 18.37 -10.30
CA ALA A 223 -8.38 17.43 -9.42
C ALA A 223 -7.75 17.33 -8.01
N GLY A 224 -6.57 17.94 -7.80
CA GLY A 224 -5.83 17.86 -6.53
C GLY A 224 -5.21 16.50 -6.27
N LEU A 225 -4.96 15.70 -7.31
CA LEU A 225 -4.52 14.31 -7.20
C LEU A 225 -3.06 14.13 -7.63
N GLU A 226 -2.31 13.33 -6.88
CA GLU A 226 -1.03 12.74 -7.26
C GLU A 226 -1.29 11.34 -7.85
N MET A 227 -0.68 11.01 -8.99
CA MET A 227 -0.87 9.70 -9.62
C MET A 227 0.22 8.71 -9.19
N PHE A 228 -0.21 7.54 -8.73
CA PHE A 228 0.66 6.42 -8.38
C PHE A 228 0.22 5.16 -9.10
N ALA A 229 1.02 4.70 -10.07
CA ALA A 229 0.75 3.46 -10.80
C ALA A 229 1.43 2.26 -10.11
N ASN A 230 0.66 1.22 -9.80
CA ASN A 230 1.18 -0.01 -9.21
C ASN A 230 0.51 -1.24 -9.86
N PRO A 231 1.30 -2.23 -10.33
CA PRO A 231 0.76 -3.43 -10.99
C PRO A 231 0.02 -4.40 -10.05
N ARG A 232 -0.13 -4.07 -8.78
CA ARG A 232 -0.93 -4.85 -7.81
C ARG A 232 -2.38 -4.39 -7.74
N VAL A 233 -2.67 -3.23 -8.30
CA VAL A 233 -4.06 -2.79 -8.51
C VAL A 233 -4.66 -3.65 -9.63
N PRO A 234 -5.86 -4.20 -9.46
CA PRO A 234 -6.53 -4.95 -10.53
C PRO A 234 -6.70 -4.09 -11.79
N GLU A 235 -6.61 -4.74 -12.93
CA GLU A 235 -6.89 -4.12 -14.23
C GLU A 235 -8.34 -3.65 -14.29
N GLY A 236 -8.59 -2.49 -14.92
CA GLY A 236 -9.92 -1.87 -14.97
C GLY A 236 -10.34 -1.18 -13.68
N GLU A 237 -9.50 -1.17 -12.64
CA GLU A 237 -9.79 -0.50 -11.37
C GLU A 237 -8.84 0.66 -11.11
N ALA A 238 -9.37 1.72 -10.54
CA ALA A 238 -8.61 2.83 -10.01
C ALA A 238 -9.17 3.22 -8.63
N TYR A 239 -8.30 3.67 -7.75
CA TYR A 239 -8.69 4.09 -6.40
C TYR A 239 -8.29 5.53 -6.19
N VAL A 240 -9.27 6.36 -5.82
CA VAL A 240 -9.03 7.74 -5.39
C VAL A 240 -9.06 7.73 -3.87
N VAL A 241 -7.93 8.04 -3.24
CA VAL A 241 -7.73 7.83 -1.80
C VAL A 241 -7.19 9.07 -1.11
N GLU A 242 -7.45 9.19 0.18
CA GLU A 242 -6.69 10.05 1.08
C GLU A 242 -5.45 9.28 1.53
N LYS A 243 -4.27 9.80 1.18
CA LYS A 243 -2.98 9.13 1.35
C LYS A 243 -2.72 8.69 2.78
N GLY A 244 -2.53 7.38 2.97
CA GLY A 244 -2.24 6.79 4.27
C GLY A 244 -3.38 6.79 5.27
N MET A 245 -4.62 7.12 4.86
CA MET A 245 -5.77 7.24 5.76
C MET A 245 -6.84 6.18 5.54
N VAL A 246 -6.64 5.24 4.63
CA VAL A 246 -7.63 4.18 4.33
C VAL A 246 -7.68 3.14 5.45
N GLY A 247 -6.53 2.88 6.08
CA GLY A 247 -6.46 1.88 7.14
C GLY A 247 -5.19 1.99 7.98
N VAL A 248 -5.09 1.05 8.91
CA VAL A 248 -3.96 0.90 9.83
C VAL A 248 -3.25 -0.40 9.52
N VAL A 249 -1.92 -0.38 9.46
CA VAL A 249 -1.10 -1.57 9.43
C VAL A 249 -0.36 -1.74 10.76
N GLY A 250 -0.57 -2.87 11.39
CA GLY A 250 0.19 -3.27 12.58
C GLY A 250 1.11 -4.45 12.25
N PHE A 251 2.26 -4.52 12.91
CA PHE A 251 3.18 -5.65 12.76
C PHE A 251 3.32 -6.37 14.10
N GLU A 252 3.12 -7.70 14.10
CA GLU A 252 3.53 -8.56 15.22
C GLU A 252 5.05 -8.74 15.18
N ALA A 253 5.62 -9.00 14.00
CA ALA A 253 7.04 -8.92 13.73
C ALA A 253 7.26 -7.98 12.53
N PRO A 254 7.95 -6.83 12.71
CA PRO A 254 8.39 -6.01 11.58
C PRO A 254 9.39 -6.80 10.75
N LEU A 255 9.77 -6.25 9.58
CA LEU A 255 10.75 -6.92 8.73
C LEU A 255 11.99 -7.33 9.53
N THR A 256 12.13 -8.64 9.71
CA THR A 256 13.19 -9.28 10.50
C THR A 256 14.03 -10.15 9.58
N VAL A 257 15.34 -10.16 9.81
CA VAL A 257 16.28 -11.02 9.08
C VAL A 257 17.08 -11.84 10.10
N ASP A 258 16.93 -13.16 9.99
CA ASP A 258 17.65 -14.13 10.79
C ASP A 258 18.70 -14.84 9.94
N VAL A 259 19.86 -15.05 10.53
CA VAL A 259 20.98 -15.77 9.90
C VAL A 259 21.48 -16.82 10.86
N TRP A 260 21.59 -18.08 10.39
CA TRP A 260 22.13 -19.19 11.18
C TRP A 260 22.95 -20.13 10.32
N ASP A 261 23.97 -20.75 10.94
CA ASP A 261 24.80 -21.75 10.31
C ASP A 261 24.15 -23.13 10.42
N ASP A 262 24.08 -23.83 9.29
CA ASP A 262 23.66 -25.24 9.22
C ASP A 262 24.90 -26.09 8.87
N ARG A 263 25.45 -26.77 9.88
CA ARG A 263 26.64 -27.60 9.74
C ARG A 263 26.39 -28.92 9.03
N SER A 264 25.12 -29.37 8.98
CA SER A 264 24.76 -30.60 8.28
C SER A 264 24.94 -30.45 6.77
N THR A 265 24.66 -29.26 6.24
CA THR A 265 24.75 -28.92 4.81
C THR A 265 25.95 -28.02 4.49
N ARG A 266 26.81 -27.71 5.47
CA ARG A 266 27.95 -26.77 5.33
C ARG A 266 27.50 -25.44 4.68
N SER A 267 26.52 -24.80 5.27
CA SER A 267 25.90 -23.60 4.73
C SER A 267 25.43 -22.66 5.81
N THR A 268 25.15 -21.43 5.40
CA THR A 268 24.49 -20.42 6.21
C THR A 268 23.14 -20.10 5.59
N TRP A 269 22.07 -20.16 6.37
CA TRP A 269 20.73 -19.76 5.96
C TRP A 269 20.50 -18.29 6.29
N VAL A 270 19.86 -17.60 5.35
CA VAL A 270 19.35 -16.23 5.53
C VAL A 270 17.86 -16.29 5.34
N GLN A 271 17.09 -15.90 6.37
CA GLN A 271 15.62 -15.84 6.36
C GLN A 271 15.20 -14.40 6.59
N ALA A 272 14.28 -13.91 5.77
CA ALA A 272 13.61 -12.63 6.01
C ALA A 272 12.10 -12.86 6.06
N TYR A 273 11.42 -12.22 7.02
CA TYR A 273 9.99 -12.31 7.19
C TYR A 273 9.40 -11.04 7.82
N ALA A 274 8.11 -10.84 7.60
CA ALA A 274 7.31 -9.80 8.22
C ALA A 274 5.91 -10.35 8.52
N VAL A 275 5.34 -9.97 9.65
CA VAL A 275 4.03 -10.45 10.11
C VAL A 275 3.08 -9.26 10.30
N PRO A 276 2.48 -8.75 9.18
CA PRO A 276 1.52 -7.66 9.21
C PRO A 276 0.11 -8.10 9.57
N ALA A 277 -0.68 -7.16 10.11
CA ALA A 277 -2.13 -7.18 10.14
C ALA A 277 -2.66 -5.93 9.45
N PHE A 278 -3.58 -6.09 8.50
CA PHE A 278 -4.18 -4.99 7.76
C PHE A 278 -5.60 -4.74 8.27
N ALA A 279 -5.83 -3.58 8.87
CA ALA A 279 -7.12 -3.14 9.35
C ALA A 279 -7.60 -1.95 8.54
N VAL A 280 -8.65 -2.11 7.74
CA VAL A 280 -9.28 -1.01 6.99
C VAL A 280 -10.36 -0.41 7.88
N ASP A 281 -9.97 0.59 8.66
CA ASP A 281 -10.85 1.28 9.61
C ASP A 281 -11.65 2.42 8.97
N ARG A 282 -11.14 2.99 7.84
CA ARG A 282 -11.77 4.09 7.11
C ARG A 282 -11.99 3.77 5.63
N PRO A 283 -12.87 2.83 5.29
CA PRO A 283 -13.14 2.48 3.88
C PRO A 283 -13.67 3.66 3.06
N HIS A 284 -14.30 4.64 3.69
CA HIS A 284 -14.78 5.87 3.06
C HIS A 284 -13.67 6.83 2.61
N ALA A 285 -12.44 6.69 3.16
CA ALA A 285 -11.26 7.43 2.71
C ALA A 285 -10.71 6.93 1.35
N ALA A 286 -11.32 5.89 0.80
CA ALA A 286 -11.02 5.37 -0.52
C ALA A 286 -12.31 5.26 -1.35
N LYS A 287 -12.28 5.74 -2.59
CA LYS A 287 -13.32 5.50 -3.59
C LYS A 287 -12.75 4.67 -4.72
N LYS A 288 -13.41 3.56 -5.01
CA LYS A 288 -13.05 2.64 -6.08
C LYS A 288 -13.78 3.04 -7.36
N ILE A 289 -13.04 3.28 -8.43
CA ILE A 289 -13.59 3.49 -9.78
C ILE A 289 -13.43 2.17 -10.52
N VAL A 290 -14.53 1.59 -10.99
CA VAL A 290 -14.56 0.36 -11.77
C VAL A 290 -14.91 0.71 -13.20
N LEU A 291 -13.93 0.64 -14.09
CA LEU A 291 -14.13 0.93 -15.51
C LEU A 291 -14.90 -0.21 -16.18
N PRO A 292 -15.81 0.10 -17.12
CA PRO A 292 -16.47 -0.93 -17.92
C PRO A 292 -15.44 -1.69 -18.76
N ALA A 293 -15.68 -2.98 -18.98
CA ALA A 293 -14.83 -3.86 -19.78
C ALA A 293 -14.99 -3.57 -21.27
#